data_8f8f9ce7c688d650ecee8c907f8ec718
#
_entry.id   8f8f9ce7c688d650ecee8c907f8ec718
#
_cell.length_a   1.000
_cell.length_b   1.000
_cell.length_c   1.000
_cell.angle_alpha   90.00
_cell.angle_beta   90.00
_cell.angle_gamma   90.00
#
_symmetry.space_group_name_H-M   'P 1'
#
loop_
_entity.id
_entity.type
_entity.pdbx_description
1 polymer ?
#
loop_
_entity_poly.entity_id
_entity_poly.type
_entity_poly.pdbx_seq_one_letter_code
_entity_poly.pdbx_strand_id
1 'polypeptide(L)'
;MVYAVDVGTDQLHPSLRTNEKVKLFEKTDIRDFKLVNEYPDIILIDVSFISLREILPYLFKNLVSSNTKIVAMLKPQFEAGKNQTNKGVIKNSSKRRQILKDFEIWVKKYCVILNKRDSEVAGANGNLERFYLLKTLRAK
;
A
#
# COMPACT_ATOMS: atom_id res chain seq x y z
N MET A 1 -11.00 0.63 -16.38
CA MET A 1 -9.57 0.80 -16.72
C MET A 1 -8.75 0.58 -15.47
N VAL A 2 -7.68 -0.21 -15.55
CA VAL A 2 -6.74 -0.46 -14.46
C VAL A 2 -5.37 0.13 -14.83
N TYR A 3 -4.77 0.89 -13.93
CA TYR A 3 -3.38 1.34 -14.03
C TYR A 3 -2.54 0.43 -13.13
N ALA A 4 -1.71 -0.42 -13.72
CA ALA A 4 -0.79 -1.30 -13.01
C ALA A 4 0.58 -0.63 -12.96
N VAL A 5 1.02 -0.19 -11.78
CA VAL A 5 2.26 0.56 -11.57
C VAL A 5 3.21 -0.28 -10.74
N ASP A 6 4.40 -0.53 -11.24
CA ASP A 6 5.43 -1.30 -10.54
C ASP A 6 6.84 -0.73 -10.82
N VAL A 7 7.69 -0.72 -9.80
CA VAL A 7 9.11 -0.35 -9.94
C VAL A 7 9.93 -1.44 -10.64
N GLY A 8 9.46 -2.69 -10.59
CA GLY A 8 10.05 -3.85 -11.27
C GLY A 8 9.61 -3.99 -12.72
N THR A 9 10.02 -5.09 -13.31
CA THR A 9 9.61 -5.54 -14.65
C THR A 9 9.12 -6.96 -14.58
N ASP A 10 8.25 -7.33 -15.53
CA ASP A 10 7.73 -8.70 -15.69
C ASP A 10 6.99 -9.27 -14.46
N GLN A 11 6.47 -8.37 -13.60
CA GLN A 11 5.70 -8.76 -12.42
C GLN A 11 4.23 -9.07 -12.76
N LEU A 12 3.68 -8.37 -13.75
CA LEU A 12 2.30 -8.59 -14.17
C LEU A 12 2.17 -9.89 -14.99
N HIS A 13 1.17 -10.71 -14.65
CA HIS A 13 0.91 -11.96 -15.37
C HIS A 13 0.75 -11.72 -16.88
N PRO A 14 1.33 -12.55 -17.75
CA PRO A 14 1.30 -12.35 -19.22
C PRO A 14 -0.09 -12.09 -19.81
N SER A 15 -1.13 -12.79 -19.32
CA SER A 15 -2.51 -12.60 -19.80
C SER A 15 -3.10 -11.21 -19.49
N LEU A 16 -2.54 -10.48 -18.51
CA LEU A 16 -2.99 -9.14 -18.16
C LEU A 16 -2.19 -8.07 -18.91
N ARG A 17 -0.99 -8.39 -19.38
CA ARG A 17 -0.14 -7.44 -20.12
C ARG A 17 -0.73 -7.04 -21.47
N THR A 18 -1.50 -7.94 -22.08
CA THR A 18 -2.15 -7.73 -23.38
C THR A 18 -3.62 -7.33 -23.24
N ASN A 19 -4.13 -7.17 -22.03
CA ASN A 19 -5.52 -6.82 -21.79
C ASN A 19 -5.75 -5.31 -22.01
N GLU A 20 -6.65 -4.95 -22.92
CA GLU A 20 -6.97 -3.57 -23.27
C GLU A 20 -7.48 -2.71 -22.08
N LYS A 21 -7.98 -3.36 -21.03
CA LYS A 21 -8.44 -2.68 -19.80
C LYS A 21 -7.30 -2.42 -18.81
N VAL A 22 -6.06 -2.84 -19.12
CA VAL A 22 -4.89 -2.67 -18.25
C VAL A 22 -3.88 -1.76 -18.95
N LYS A 23 -3.48 -0.69 -18.27
CA LYS A 23 -2.35 0.15 -18.66
C LYS A 23 -1.19 -0.13 -17.70
N LEU A 24 -0.13 -0.71 -18.23
CA LEU A 24 1.05 -1.12 -17.46
C LEU A 24 2.12 -0.04 -17.47
N PHE A 25 2.60 0.30 -16.27
CA PHE A 25 3.69 1.24 -16.02
C PHE A 25 4.78 0.52 -15.22
N GLU A 26 5.73 -0.09 -15.89
CA GLU A 26 6.90 -0.73 -15.28
C GLU A 26 8.04 0.27 -15.07
N LYS A 27 9.00 -0.08 -14.21
CA LYS A 27 10.13 0.79 -13.82
C LYS A 27 9.66 2.17 -13.34
N THR A 28 8.48 2.20 -12.74
CA THR A 28 7.81 3.44 -12.35
C THR A 28 7.55 3.43 -10.84
N ASP A 29 8.17 4.36 -10.13
CA ASP A 29 7.80 4.62 -8.74
C ASP A 29 6.43 5.31 -8.71
N ILE A 30 5.55 4.84 -7.84
CA ILE A 30 4.22 5.44 -7.72
C ILE A 30 4.28 6.93 -7.40
N ARG A 31 5.36 7.41 -6.78
CA ARG A 31 5.59 8.83 -6.46
C ARG A 31 5.92 9.69 -7.68
N ASP A 32 6.31 9.06 -8.79
CA ASP A 32 6.53 9.71 -10.08
C ASP A 32 5.34 9.55 -11.03
N PHE A 33 4.40 8.64 -10.70
CA PHE A 33 3.22 8.38 -11.51
C PHE A 33 2.23 9.55 -11.44
N LYS A 34 1.75 9.98 -12.61
CA LYS A 34 0.73 11.02 -12.74
C LYS A 34 -0.54 10.43 -13.33
N LEU A 35 -1.68 10.85 -12.80
CA LEU A 35 -2.97 10.50 -13.40
C LEU A 35 -3.06 11.00 -14.83
N VAL A 36 -3.53 10.12 -15.71
CA VAL A 36 -3.69 10.44 -17.12
C VAL A 36 -5.06 11.08 -17.39
N ASN A 37 -6.10 10.64 -16.66
CA ASN A 37 -7.48 11.07 -16.86
C ASN A 37 -8.18 11.35 -15.51
N GLU A 38 -9.04 10.43 -15.08
CA GLU A 38 -9.87 10.57 -13.89
C GLU A 38 -9.24 9.94 -12.64
N TYR A 39 -9.64 10.44 -11.48
CA TYR A 39 -9.25 9.82 -10.22
C TYR A 39 -9.82 8.39 -10.12
N PRO A 40 -9.05 7.42 -9.63
CA PRO A 40 -9.53 6.06 -9.47
C PRO A 40 -10.60 5.97 -8.38
N ASP A 41 -11.57 5.06 -8.56
CA ASP A 41 -12.53 4.71 -7.51
C ASP A 41 -11.86 3.96 -6.37
N ILE A 42 -10.86 3.13 -6.71
CA ILE A 42 -10.12 2.32 -5.75
C ILE A 42 -8.63 2.25 -6.11
N ILE A 43 -7.78 2.32 -5.08
CA ILE A 43 -6.34 2.06 -5.18
C ILE A 43 -6.02 0.84 -4.33
N LEU A 44 -5.37 -0.16 -4.92
CA LEU A 44 -4.87 -1.34 -4.23
C LEU A 44 -3.35 -1.20 -4.06
N ILE A 45 -2.85 -1.39 -2.84
CA ILE A 45 -1.42 -1.25 -2.52
C ILE A 45 -0.91 -2.55 -1.90
N ASP A 46 -0.07 -3.25 -2.66
CA ASP A 46 0.71 -4.39 -2.21
C ASP A 46 2.16 -4.19 -2.65
N VAL A 47 2.93 -3.52 -1.82
CA VAL A 47 4.33 -3.17 -2.10
C VAL A 47 5.27 -3.81 -1.10
N SER A 48 6.53 -4.00 -1.48
CA SER A 48 7.57 -4.60 -0.64
C SER A 48 8.80 -3.69 -0.59
N PHE A 49 9.59 -3.82 0.49
CA PHE A 49 10.84 -3.10 0.72
C PHE A 49 10.71 -1.58 0.88
N ILE A 50 9.49 -1.10 1.10
CA ILE A 50 9.18 0.31 1.34
C ILE A 50 8.08 0.44 2.39
N SER A 51 8.13 1.48 3.21
CA SER A 51 7.06 1.80 4.15
C SER A 51 5.88 2.46 3.42
N LEU A 52 4.66 2.13 3.84
CA LEU A 52 3.46 2.85 3.38
C LEU A 52 3.52 4.36 3.70
N ARG A 53 4.29 4.75 4.70
CA ARG A 53 4.51 6.17 5.08
C ARG A 53 5.25 6.96 4.00
N GLU A 54 6.02 6.29 3.15
CA GLU A 54 6.72 6.89 2.01
C GLU A 54 5.79 7.14 0.82
N ILE A 55 4.77 6.30 0.66
CA ILE A 55 3.87 6.26 -0.51
C ILE A 55 2.58 7.04 -0.27
N LEU A 56 1.91 6.79 0.85
CA LEU A 56 0.57 7.32 1.11
C LEU A 56 0.47 8.84 1.04
N PRO A 57 1.45 9.65 1.52
CA PRO A 57 1.37 11.11 1.39
C PRO A 57 1.28 11.58 -0.05
N TYR A 58 2.01 10.93 -0.97
CA TYR A 58 1.92 11.24 -2.39
C TYR A 58 0.54 10.91 -2.96
N LEU A 59 0.01 9.73 -2.63
CA LEU A 59 -1.32 9.31 -3.07
C LEU A 59 -2.40 10.27 -2.59
N PHE A 60 -2.41 10.61 -1.31
CA PHE A 60 -3.39 11.55 -0.74
C PHE A 60 -3.32 12.94 -1.37
N LYS A 61 -2.15 13.36 -1.82
CA LYS A 61 -1.96 14.65 -2.45
C LYS A 61 -2.37 14.67 -3.92
N ASN A 62 -2.05 13.59 -4.67
CA ASN A 62 -2.02 13.62 -6.12
C ASN A 62 -2.97 12.64 -6.82
N LEU A 63 -3.28 11.50 -6.21
CA LEU A 63 -3.93 10.39 -6.91
C LEU A 63 -5.32 10.02 -6.36
N VAL A 64 -5.85 10.72 -5.37
CA VAL A 64 -7.16 10.43 -4.79
C VAL A 64 -8.10 11.63 -4.87
N SER A 65 -9.39 11.31 -5.04
CA SER A 65 -10.52 12.22 -4.81
C SER A 65 -11.21 11.89 -3.48
N SER A 66 -12.21 12.67 -3.10
CA SER A 66 -13.07 12.39 -1.94
C SER A 66 -13.79 11.04 -2.01
N ASN A 67 -13.97 10.47 -3.20
CA ASN A 67 -14.67 9.22 -3.42
C ASN A 67 -13.72 8.00 -3.49
N THR A 68 -12.43 8.25 -3.72
CA THR A 68 -11.44 7.18 -3.83
C THR A 68 -11.29 6.41 -2.52
N LYS A 69 -11.35 5.09 -2.60
CA LYS A 69 -11.01 4.18 -1.51
C LYS A 69 -9.61 3.61 -1.73
N ILE A 70 -8.87 3.40 -0.65
CA ILE A 70 -7.56 2.78 -0.71
C ILE A 70 -7.60 1.49 0.11
N VAL A 71 -7.21 0.38 -0.48
CA VAL A 71 -6.91 -0.87 0.22
C VAL A 71 -5.40 -1.03 0.25
N ALA A 72 -4.82 -0.91 1.44
CA ALA A 72 -3.37 -0.99 1.62
C ALA A 72 -3.01 -2.18 2.49
N MET A 73 -2.09 -3.03 2.00
CA MET A 73 -1.50 -4.10 2.79
C MET A 73 -0.27 -3.58 3.52
N LEU A 74 -0.38 -3.44 4.84
CA LEU A 74 0.74 -3.10 5.70
C LEU A 74 1.55 -4.36 6.02
N LYS A 75 2.83 -4.29 5.72
CA LYS A 75 3.82 -5.33 6.00
C LYS A 75 4.70 -4.84 7.16
N PRO A 76 4.49 -5.35 8.39
CA PRO A 76 5.18 -4.83 9.58
C PRO A 76 6.71 -4.83 9.45
N GLN A 77 7.27 -5.80 8.71
CA GLN A 77 8.71 -5.90 8.46
C GLN A 77 9.29 -4.70 7.68
N PHE A 78 8.48 -3.98 6.90
CA PHE A 78 8.91 -2.80 6.15
C PHE A 78 8.52 -1.48 6.83
N GLU A 79 7.71 -1.54 7.87
CA GLU A 79 7.39 -0.39 8.74
C GLU A 79 8.33 -0.29 9.94
N ALA A 80 9.01 -1.38 10.28
CA ALA A 80 9.93 -1.46 11.40
C ALA A 80 11.24 -0.73 11.11
N GLY A 81 11.81 -0.06 12.11
CA GLY A 81 13.18 0.46 12.04
C GLY A 81 14.21 -0.67 11.79
N LYS A 82 15.37 -0.31 11.22
CA LYS A 82 16.43 -1.26 10.80
C LYS A 82 16.82 -2.29 11.87
N ASN A 83 16.69 -1.98 13.16
CA ASN A 83 17.08 -2.84 14.27
C ASN A 83 15.91 -3.64 14.87
N GLN A 84 14.72 -3.61 14.26
CA GLN A 84 13.52 -4.21 14.83
C GLN A 84 13.13 -5.55 14.19
N THR A 85 13.79 -5.94 13.13
CA THR A 85 13.57 -7.22 12.46
C THR A 85 14.65 -8.22 12.80
N ASN A 86 14.29 -9.50 12.96
CA ASN A 86 15.22 -10.61 12.99
C ASN A 86 15.18 -11.29 11.61
N LYS A 87 16.23 -11.09 10.80
CA LYS A 87 16.31 -11.63 9.42
C LYS A 87 15.05 -11.29 8.58
N GLY A 88 14.53 -10.05 8.70
CA GLY A 88 13.36 -9.63 7.94
C GLY A 88 12.01 -10.12 8.50
N VAL A 89 11.96 -10.63 9.73
CA VAL A 89 10.73 -11.16 10.34
C VAL A 89 10.43 -10.47 11.66
N ILE A 90 9.17 -10.09 11.86
CA ILE A 90 8.64 -9.60 13.14
C ILE A 90 8.00 -10.77 13.88
N LYS A 91 8.78 -11.50 14.67
CA LYS A 91 8.30 -12.64 15.46
C LYS A 91 7.57 -12.24 16.75
N ASN A 92 7.90 -11.07 17.30
CA ASN A 92 7.35 -10.62 18.57
C ASN A 92 5.99 -9.93 18.36
N SER A 93 4.92 -10.52 18.92
CA SER A 93 3.55 -10.01 18.79
C SER A 93 3.36 -8.62 19.42
N SER A 94 4.09 -8.31 20.49
CA SER A 94 4.04 -6.99 21.12
C SER A 94 4.66 -5.92 20.21
N LYS A 95 5.80 -6.24 19.59
CA LYS A 95 6.44 -5.38 18.58
C LYS A 95 5.52 -5.13 17.38
N ARG A 96 4.90 -6.18 16.86
CA ARG A 96 3.95 -6.06 15.77
C ARG A 96 2.80 -5.12 16.16
N ARG A 97 2.20 -5.31 17.33
CA ARG A 97 1.11 -4.44 17.81
C ARG A 97 1.54 -2.98 17.91
N GLN A 98 2.75 -2.72 18.38
CA GLN A 98 3.27 -1.35 18.46
C GLN A 98 3.43 -0.73 17.07
N ILE A 99 4.01 -1.45 16.11
CA ILE A 99 4.16 -0.99 14.71
C ILE A 99 2.81 -0.63 14.11
N LEU A 100 1.80 -1.50 14.27
CA LEU A 100 0.46 -1.25 13.76
C LEU A 100 -0.19 -0.03 14.43
N LYS A 101 -0.06 0.10 15.75
CA LYS A 101 -0.58 1.25 16.50
C LYS A 101 0.07 2.56 16.04
N ASP A 102 1.38 2.58 15.87
CA ASP A 102 2.12 3.76 15.44
C ASP A 102 1.74 4.16 14.02
N PHE A 103 1.53 3.18 13.13
CA PHE A 103 1.02 3.43 11.80
C PHE A 103 -0.41 4.01 11.84
N GLU A 104 -1.31 3.44 12.63
CA GLU A 104 -2.69 3.89 12.76
C GLU A 104 -2.78 5.32 13.29
N ILE A 105 -1.95 5.68 14.29
CA ILE A 105 -1.87 7.06 14.79
C ILE A 105 -1.39 8.01 13.70
N TRP A 106 -0.37 7.62 12.96
CA TRP A 106 0.20 8.44 11.91
C TRP A 106 -0.77 8.64 10.74
N VAL A 107 -1.38 7.56 10.23
CA VAL A 107 -2.21 7.62 9.03
C VAL A 107 -3.53 8.37 9.26
N LYS A 108 -4.06 8.37 10.47
CA LYS A 108 -5.26 9.13 10.85
C LYS A 108 -5.12 10.65 10.70
N LYS A 109 -3.90 11.16 10.54
CA LYS A 109 -3.66 12.57 10.21
C LYS A 109 -4.07 12.92 8.78
N TYR A 110 -4.20 11.92 7.91
CA TYR A 110 -4.45 12.07 6.47
C TYR A 110 -5.78 11.46 6.02
N CYS A 111 -6.25 10.43 6.71
CA CYS A 111 -7.42 9.65 6.29
C CYS A 111 -8.20 9.06 7.46
N VAL A 112 -9.40 8.58 7.15
CA VAL A 112 -10.20 7.73 8.03
C VAL A 112 -9.87 6.27 7.72
N ILE A 113 -9.65 5.47 8.76
CA ILE A 113 -9.59 4.01 8.66
C ILE A 113 -11.04 3.51 8.71
N LEU A 114 -11.57 3.08 7.58
CA LEU A 114 -12.93 2.55 7.49
C LEU A 114 -13.02 1.11 8.01
N ASN A 115 -11.99 0.31 7.73
CA ASN A 115 -11.90 -1.08 8.19
C ASN A 115 -10.44 -1.54 8.23
N LYS A 116 -10.18 -2.59 8.99
CA LYS A 116 -8.87 -3.27 9.07
C LYS A 116 -9.04 -4.75 9.37
N ARG A 117 -8.20 -5.59 8.74
CA ARG A 117 -8.22 -7.04 8.94
C ARG A 117 -6.82 -7.62 8.74
N ASP A 118 -6.42 -8.54 9.62
CA ASP A 118 -5.20 -9.31 9.41
C ASP A 118 -5.36 -10.23 8.20
N SER A 119 -4.28 -10.41 7.44
CA SER A 119 -4.25 -11.37 6.34
C SER A 119 -4.43 -12.78 6.89
N GLU A 120 -5.24 -13.58 6.21
CA GLU A 120 -5.41 -15.00 6.53
C GLU A 120 -4.23 -15.83 5.99
N VAL A 121 -3.47 -15.26 5.06
CA VAL A 121 -2.26 -15.86 4.49
C VAL A 121 -1.05 -15.14 5.09
N ALA A 122 -0.11 -15.90 5.61
CA ALA A 122 1.15 -15.34 6.07
C ALA A 122 1.98 -14.87 4.88
N GLY A 123 2.57 -13.68 5.01
CA GLY A 123 3.52 -13.15 4.04
C GLY A 123 4.87 -13.87 4.09
N ALA A 124 5.84 -13.34 3.37
CA ALA A 124 7.18 -13.90 3.30
C ALA A 124 7.76 -14.16 4.70
N ASN A 125 8.34 -15.35 4.87
CA ASN A 125 8.94 -15.83 6.12
C ASN A 125 7.99 -15.88 7.33
N GLY A 126 6.67 -15.94 7.09
CA GLY A 126 5.65 -16.04 8.13
C GLY A 126 5.27 -14.71 8.79
N ASN A 127 5.57 -13.58 8.16
CA ASN A 127 5.10 -12.28 8.63
C ASN A 127 3.58 -12.19 8.55
N LEU A 128 2.93 -11.74 9.62
CA LEU A 128 1.50 -11.50 9.63
C LEU A 128 1.21 -10.06 9.20
N GLU A 129 0.71 -9.91 8.01
CA GLU A 129 0.39 -8.64 7.37
C GLU A 129 -1.04 -8.18 7.71
N ARG A 130 -1.36 -6.91 7.49
CA ARG A 130 -2.69 -6.34 7.78
C ARG A 130 -3.18 -5.47 6.65
N PHE A 131 -4.42 -5.70 6.22
CA PHE A 131 -5.13 -4.84 5.29
C PHE A 131 -5.80 -3.68 6.02
N TYR A 132 -5.75 -2.51 5.41
CA TYR A 132 -6.48 -1.31 5.81
C TYR A 132 -7.34 -0.81 4.67
N LEU A 133 -8.60 -0.54 4.93
CA LEU A 133 -9.48 0.23 4.05
C LEU A 133 -9.47 1.68 4.51
N LEU A 134 -8.96 2.56 3.67
CA LEU A 134 -8.75 3.97 3.98
C LEU A 134 -9.58 4.87 3.05
N LYS A 135 -9.99 6.02 3.58
CA LYS A 135 -10.63 7.09 2.82
C LYS A 135 -9.99 8.43 3.21
N THR A 136 -9.62 9.27 2.22
CA THR A 136 -8.98 10.56 2.49
C THR A 136 -9.89 11.50 3.29
N LEU A 137 -9.28 12.33 4.16
CA LEU A 137 -9.97 13.42 4.84
C LEU A 137 -10.13 14.68 3.94
N ARG A 138 -9.35 14.76 2.86
CA ARG A 138 -9.39 15.91 1.96
C ARG A 138 -10.56 15.78 0.99
N ALA A 139 -11.46 16.75 0.99
CA ALA A 139 -12.34 17.01 -0.15
C ALA A 139 -11.50 17.65 -1.26
N LYS A 140 -11.51 17.06 -2.43
CA LYS A 140 -11.09 17.73 -3.68
C LYS A 140 -12.31 17.77 -4.57
#